data_a0d814ed28dfdff935517b698bb64017
#
_entry.id   a0d814ed28dfdff935517b698bb64017
#
_cell.length_a   1.000
_cell.length_b   1.000
_cell.length_c   1.000
_cell.angle_alpha   90.00
_cell.angle_beta   90.00
_cell.angle_gamma   90.00
#
_symmetry.space_group_name_H-M   'P 1'
#
loop_
_entity.id
_entity.type
_entity.pdbx_description
1 polymer ?
#
loop_
_entity_poly.entity_id
_entity_poly.type
_entity_poly.pdbx_seq_one_letter_code
_entity_poly.pdbx_strand_id
1 'polypeptide(L)'
;MILKRDPSKALQLGFLALLAISTAQVAWWVADQRSLARLERDRVTALYEADALAVAAAFAQATPQLAELMPHLEIDPELGTATVRPESVQALVADADSRINRYTWEGGFFLLVLIGGMAVLTRTIRHDAQLRKRQQNFLAAVSHELKSPLASIRLAAETLIRRPDHDHTERLARRMLEDGERLLRMVENLLDTSRLEEGRMELRGESLTLSSAVTAGVARYQEPARSHGVDIHVDVPDELRIEADPVAIETVLRNLLDNAVKACVAGQGRNVWIDARADDGVVRINVRDDGSGFAPDDAAMIFEKFYRLGDEMRRSTSGTGLGLYLVRGLAEISGARVSAASEGPGLGATVTVEWPAAGSAA
;
A
#
# COMPACT_ATOMS: atom_id res chain seq x y z
N MET A 1 -0.77 -8.86 34.80
CA MET A 1 -0.24 -8.06 33.70
C MET A 1 0.08 -9.02 32.54
N ILE A 2 -0.94 -9.32 31.70
CA ILE A 2 -0.81 -10.27 30.59
C ILE A 2 -0.29 -9.47 29.42
N LEU A 3 0.99 -9.63 29.09
CA LEU A 3 1.60 -9.11 27.85
C LEU A 3 0.78 -9.63 26.67
N LYS A 4 -0.04 -8.76 26.08
CA LYS A 4 -0.66 -9.02 24.77
C LYS A 4 0.50 -9.24 23.78
N ARG A 5 0.91 -10.50 23.57
CA ARG A 5 1.83 -10.87 22.51
C ARG A 5 1.19 -10.45 21.20
N ASP A 6 1.84 -9.56 20.52
CA ASP A 6 1.45 -9.09 19.18
C ASP A 6 1.46 -10.32 18.26
N PRO A 7 0.29 -10.81 17.78
CA PRO A 7 0.22 -12.04 17.00
C PRO A 7 1.04 -11.95 15.71
N SER A 8 1.28 -10.75 15.21
CA SER A 8 2.11 -10.53 14.02
C SER A 8 3.58 -10.84 14.27
N LYS A 9 4.11 -10.52 15.47
CA LYS A 9 5.49 -10.84 15.86
C LYS A 9 5.70 -12.33 16.10
N ALA A 10 4.71 -12.99 16.70
CA ALA A 10 4.76 -14.44 16.90
C ALA A 10 4.77 -15.19 15.56
N LEU A 11 3.95 -14.74 14.60
CA LEU A 11 3.90 -15.29 13.25
C LEU A 11 5.22 -15.07 12.51
N GLN A 12 5.79 -13.85 12.57
CA GLN A 12 7.08 -13.53 11.97
C GLN A 12 8.22 -14.39 12.53
N LEU A 13 8.27 -14.58 13.87
CA LEU A 13 9.24 -15.46 14.51
C LEU A 13 9.07 -16.92 14.08
N GLY A 14 7.84 -17.42 13.98
CA GLY A 14 7.53 -18.76 13.48
C GLY A 14 8.03 -18.97 12.05
N PHE A 15 7.81 -18.01 11.17
CA PHE A 15 8.30 -18.08 9.79
C PHE A 15 9.83 -17.96 9.67
N LEU A 16 10.47 -17.11 10.47
CA LEU A 16 11.93 -17.04 10.52
C LEU A 16 12.54 -18.38 11.01
N ALA A 17 11.93 -19.00 12.00
CA ALA A 17 12.34 -20.32 12.47
C ALA A 17 12.16 -21.38 11.37
N LEU A 18 11.03 -21.37 10.65
CA LEU A 18 10.79 -22.29 9.54
C LEU A 18 11.82 -22.09 8.42
N LEU A 19 12.13 -20.86 8.05
CA LEU A 19 13.14 -20.53 7.05
C LEU A 19 14.52 -21.02 7.48
N ALA A 20 14.89 -20.78 8.73
CA ALA A 20 16.17 -21.24 9.27
C ALA A 20 16.28 -22.78 9.26
N ILE A 21 15.23 -23.49 9.68
CA ILE A 21 15.16 -24.95 9.65
C ILE A 21 15.26 -25.47 8.21
N SER A 22 14.47 -24.90 7.28
CA SER A 22 14.49 -25.30 5.86
C SER A 22 15.86 -25.06 5.22
N THR A 23 16.51 -23.92 5.53
CA THR A 23 17.85 -23.61 5.03
C THR A 23 18.88 -24.59 5.57
N ALA A 24 18.84 -24.89 6.88
CA ALA A 24 19.71 -25.86 7.51
C ALA A 24 19.49 -27.26 6.91
N GLN A 25 18.26 -27.67 6.67
CA GLN A 25 17.92 -28.96 6.09
C GLN A 25 18.44 -29.10 4.65
N VAL A 26 18.27 -28.07 3.80
CA VAL A 26 18.80 -28.06 2.44
C VAL A 26 20.34 -28.11 2.45
N ALA A 27 20.99 -27.31 3.30
CA ALA A 27 22.44 -27.30 3.42
C ALA A 27 22.98 -28.67 3.87
N TRP A 28 22.33 -29.26 4.88
CA TRP A 28 22.70 -30.63 5.35
C TRP A 28 22.51 -31.67 4.24
N TRP A 29 21.38 -31.62 3.53
CA TRP A 29 21.09 -32.57 2.46
C TRP A 29 22.08 -32.47 1.30
N VAL A 30 22.46 -31.26 0.86
CA VAL A 30 23.51 -31.08 -0.15
C VAL A 30 24.86 -31.56 0.32
N ALA A 31 25.23 -31.34 1.60
CA ALA A 31 26.45 -31.84 2.16
C ALA A 31 26.47 -33.38 2.21
N ASP A 32 25.37 -34.01 2.61
CA ASP A 32 25.21 -35.47 2.67
C ASP A 32 25.34 -36.10 1.26
N GLN A 33 24.67 -35.55 0.27
CA GLN A 33 24.77 -35.99 -1.12
C GLN A 33 26.19 -35.86 -1.69
N ARG A 34 26.92 -34.80 -1.32
CA ARG A 34 28.33 -34.65 -1.69
C ARG A 34 29.22 -35.71 -1.04
N SER A 35 28.95 -36.08 0.20
CA SER A 35 29.70 -37.11 0.89
C SER A 35 29.46 -38.51 0.32
N LEU A 36 28.18 -38.80 0.00
CA LEU A 36 27.79 -40.07 -0.63
C LEU A 36 28.41 -40.20 -2.05
N ALA A 37 28.35 -39.17 -2.86
CA ALA A 37 28.92 -39.15 -4.20
C ALA A 37 30.45 -39.37 -4.18
N ARG A 38 31.17 -38.82 -3.17
CA ARG A 38 32.60 -39.06 -2.99
C ARG A 38 32.89 -40.52 -2.60
N LEU A 39 32.15 -41.05 -1.64
CA LEU A 39 32.30 -42.45 -1.20
C LEU A 39 32.03 -43.42 -2.34
N GLU A 40 31.00 -43.20 -3.14
CA GLU A 40 30.63 -44.00 -4.29
C GLU A 40 31.74 -43.98 -5.36
N ARG A 41 32.25 -42.78 -5.67
CA ARG A 41 33.38 -42.61 -6.60
C ARG A 41 34.63 -43.37 -6.12
N ASP A 42 35.01 -43.14 -4.86
CA ASP A 42 36.24 -43.75 -4.31
C ASP A 42 36.13 -45.28 -4.27
N ARG A 43 34.94 -45.81 -3.97
CA ARG A 43 34.65 -47.26 -3.97
C ARG A 43 34.71 -47.85 -5.40
N VAL A 44 34.12 -47.18 -6.39
CA VAL A 44 34.13 -47.66 -7.79
C VAL A 44 35.54 -47.55 -8.36
N THR A 45 36.27 -46.49 -8.07
CA THR A 45 37.68 -46.35 -8.48
C THR A 45 38.57 -47.47 -7.88
N ALA A 46 38.38 -47.79 -6.61
CA ALA A 46 39.11 -48.90 -5.96
C ALA A 46 38.76 -50.27 -6.58
N LEU A 47 37.48 -50.48 -7.00
CA LEU A 47 37.10 -51.69 -7.70
C LEU A 47 37.77 -51.77 -9.10
N TYR A 48 37.82 -50.68 -9.85
CA TYR A 48 38.50 -50.62 -11.14
C TYR A 48 39.99 -50.90 -11.03
N GLU A 49 40.63 -50.37 -10.00
CA GLU A 49 42.06 -50.66 -9.68
C GLU A 49 42.29 -52.15 -9.32
N ALA A 50 41.36 -52.71 -8.51
CA ALA A 50 41.41 -54.12 -8.17
C ALA A 50 41.22 -55.04 -9.39
N ASP A 51 40.30 -54.70 -10.28
CA ASP A 51 40.06 -55.39 -11.55
C ASP A 51 41.31 -55.31 -12.43
N ALA A 52 41.96 -54.14 -12.54
CA ALA A 52 43.20 -53.97 -13.29
C ALA A 52 44.33 -54.84 -12.75
N LEU A 53 44.51 -54.91 -11.42
CA LEU A 53 45.49 -55.80 -10.78
C LEU A 53 45.18 -57.29 -11.02
N ALA A 54 43.91 -57.69 -10.91
CA ALA A 54 43.49 -59.07 -11.13
C ALA A 54 43.74 -59.50 -12.58
N VAL A 55 43.44 -58.66 -13.54
CA VAL A 55 43.68 -58.91 -14.98
C VAL A 55 45.18 -58.97 -15.26
N ALA A 56 45.98 -58.10 -14.69
CA ALA A 56 47.46 -58.12 -14.81
C ALA A 56 48.06 -59.40 -14.23
N ALA A 57 47.55 -59.88 -13.10
CA ALA A 57 48.04 -61.12 -12.44
C ALA A 57 47.65 -62.39 -13.22
N ALA A 58 46.49 -62.39 -13.89
CA ALA A 58 45.96 -63.49 -14.67
C ALA A 58 46.29 -63.39 -16.18
N PHE A 59 47.21 -62.50 -16.58
CA PHE A 59 47.46 -62.10 -17.96
C PHE A 59 47.68 -63.28 -18.93
N ALA A 60 48.32 -64.38 -18.50
CA ALA A 60 48.55 -65.59 -19.29
C ALA A 60 47.25 -66.31 -19.73
N GLN A 61 46.08 -65.94 -19.13
CA GLN A 61 44.76 -66.49 -19.42
C GLN A 61 43.77 -65.39 -19.98
N ALA A 62 44.29 -64.19 -20.21
CA ALA A 62 43.47 -63.07 -20.69
C ALA A 62 43.13 -63.26 -22.16
N THR A 63 41.86 -63.56 -22.44
CA THR A 63 41.32 -63.72 -23.81
C THR A 63 40.78 -62.36 -24.29
N PRO A 64 40.69 -62.14 -25.62
CA PRO A 64 40.07 -60.91 -26.19
C PRO A 64 38.67 -60.64 -25.67
N GLN A 65 37.93 -61.65 -25.22
CA GLN A 65 36.61 -61.52 -24.59
C GLN A 65 36.65 -60.80 -23.22
N LEU A 66 37.79 -60.82 -22.54
CA LEU A 66 37.92 -60.13 -21.23
C LEU A 66 37.94 -58.61 -21.38
N ALA A 67 38.45 -58.09 -22.52
CA ALA A 67 38.44 -56.66 -22.84
C ALA A 67 37.04 -56.15 -23.13
N GLU A 68 36.14 -56.97 -23.70
CA GLU A 68 34.73 -56.61 -23.88
C GLU A 68 33.93 -56.62 -22.57
N LEU A 69 34.26 -57.55 -21.67
CA LEU A 69 33.62 -57.66 -20.33
C LEU A 69 34.05 -56.56 -19.34
N MET A 70 35.24 -55.96 -19.56
CA MET A 70 35.79 -54.92 -18.70
C MET A 70 36.12 -53.63 -19.45
N PRO A 71 35.10 -52.90 -19.93
CA PRO A 71 35.28 -51.72 -20.79
C PRO A 71 35.99 -50.56 -20.11
N HIS A 72 36.10 -50.57 -18.77
CA HIS A 72 36.81 -49.60 -17.94
C HIS A 72 38.33 -49.81 -17.89
N LEU A 73 38.85 -50.93 -18.41
CA LEU A 73 40.27 -51.24 -18.47
C LEU A 73 40.87 -51.04 -19.84
N GLU A 74 42.11 -50.63 -19.88
CA GLU A 74 42.99 -50.62 -21.03
C GLU A 74 44.00 -51.73 -20.82
N ILE A 75 43.94 -52.79 -21.66
CA ILE A 75 44.79 -53.96 -21.58
C ILE A 75 45.82 -53.89 -22.69
N ASP A 76 47.14 -53.87 -22.32
CA ASP A 76 48.25 -53.91 -23.27
C ASP A 76 48.77 -55.35 -23.36
N PRO A 77 48.52 -56.06 -24.49
CA PRO A 77 48.93 -57.42 -24.67
C PRO A 77 50.46 -57.63 -24.77
N GLU A 78 51.21 -56.59 -25.21
CA GLU A 78 52.66 -56.71 -25.42
C GLU A 78 53.42 -56.52 -24.09
N LEU A 79 52.89 -55.59 -23.22
CA LEU A 79 53.49 -55.31 -21.95
C LEU A 79 52.95 -56.18 -20.79
N GLY A 80 51.86 -56.88 -21.01
CA GLY A 80 51.23 -57.69 -19.97
C GLY A 80 50.63 -56.86 -18.82
N THR A 81 50.21 -55.62 -19.15
CA THR A 81 49.68 -54.69 -18.12
C THR A 81 48.21 -54.37 -18.42
N ALA A 82 47.45 -54.17 -17.35
CA ALA A 82 46.12 -53.62 -17.40
C ALA A 82 46.05 -52.34 -16.55
N THR A 83 45.52 -51.27 -17.13
CA THR A 83 45.37 -49.98 -16.43
C THR A 83 43.95 -49.50 -16.55
N VAL A 84 43.49 -48.72 -15.57
CA VAL A 84 42.13 -48.13 -15.61
C VAL A 84 42.11 -47.01 -16.65
N ARG A 85 41.13 -47.06 -17.56
CA ARG A 85 40.98 -45.99 -18.54
C ARG A 85 40.66 -44.66 -17.91
N PRO A 86 41.43 -43.59 -18.19
CA PRO A 86 41.18 -42.26 -17.60
C PRO A 86 39.76 -41.75 -17.93
N GLU A 87 39.21 -42.10 -19.08
CA GLU A 87 37.86 -41.72 -19.54
C GLU A 87 36.77 -42.30 -18.61
N SER A 88 36.95 -43.55 -18.11
CA SER A 88 36.01 -44.20 -17.21
C SER A 88 35.94 -43.50 -15.85
N VAL A 89 37.08 -43.08 -15.34
CA VAL A 89 37.18 -42.31 -14.09
C VAL A 89 36.58 -40.93 -14.31
N GLN A 90 36.87 -40.25 -15.42
CA GLN A 90 36.29 -38.95 -15.73
C GLN A 90 34.77 -39.02 -15.89
N ALA A 91 34.23 -40.05 -16.48
CA ALA A 91 32.79 -40.26 -16.61
C ALA A 91 32.10 -40.41 -15.24
N LEU A 92 32.70 -41.11 -14.30
CA LEU A 92 32.22 -41.24 -12.91
C LEU A 92 32.20 -39.86 -12.18
N VAL A 93 33.28 -39.10 -12.34
CA VAL A 93 33.37 -37.76 -11.75
C VAL A 93 32.30 -36.82 -12.36
N ALA A 94 32.15 -36.84 -13.68
CA ALA A 94 31.17 -36.01 -14.37
C ALA A 94 29.71 -36.35 -13.99
N ASP A 95 29.39 -37.65 -13.81
CA ASP A 95 28.07 -38.07 -13.37
C ASP A 95 27.79 -37.64 -11.91
N ALA A 96 28.76 -37.80 -11.02
CA ALA A 96 28.68 -37.34 -9.63
C ALA A 96 28.48 -35.82 -9.55
N ASP A 97 29.25 -35.04 -10.32
CA ASP A 97 29.15 -33.56 -10.37
C ASP A 97 27.80 -33.10 -10.97
N SER A 98 27.31 -33.81 -11.97
CA SER A 98 26.01 -33.54 -12.57
C SER A 98 24.86 -33.73 -11.58
N ARG A 99 24.89 -34.84 -10.79
CA ARG A 99 23.91 -35.09 -9.73
C ARG A 99 23.98 -34.03 -8.62
N ILE A 100 25.15 -33.68 -8.13
CA ILE A 100 25.34 -32.65 -7.10
C ILE A 100 24.84 -31.29 -7.59
N ASN A 101 25.14 -30.95 -8.83
CA ASN A 101 24.71 -29.69 -9.42
C ASN A 101 23.18 -29.60 -9.52
N ARG A 102 22.51 -30.68 -9.96
CA ARG A 102 21.05 -30.76 -10.00
C ARG A 102 20.43 -30.51 -8.65
N TYR A 103 20.87 -31.21 -7.60
CA TYR A 103 20.37 -31.05 -6.23
C TYR A 103 20.63 -29.66 -5.66
N THR A 104 21.76 -29.05 -6.01
CA THR A 104 22.07 -27.69 -5.59
C THR A 104 21.12 -26.67 -6.22
N TRP A 105 20.80 -26.84 -7.50
CA TRP A 105 19.83 -25.97 -8.17
C TRP A 105 18.40 -26.17 -7.66
N GLU A 106 17.96 -27.41 -7.44
CA GLU A 106 16.65 -27.72 -6.85
C GLU A 106 16.51 -27.10 -5.45
N GLY A 107 17.49 -27.31 -4.59
CA GLY A 107 17.52 -26.72 -3.23
C GLY A 107 17.53 -25.20 -3.26
N GLY A 108 18.30 -24.59 -4.16
CA GLY A 108 18.35 -23.14 -4.36
C GLY A 108 17.02 -22.58 -4.82
N PHE A 109 16.34 -23.26 -5.75
CA PHE A 109 15.02 -22.88 -6.22
C PHE A 109 13.98 -22.91 -5.09
N PHE A 110 13.92 -23.97 -4.29
CA PHE A 110 13.03 -24.06 -3.14
C PHE A 110 13.27 -22.95 -2.11
N LEU A 111 14.54 -22.63 -1.83
CA LEU A 111 14.90 -21.52 -0.93
C LEU A 111 14.41 -20.18 -1.47
N LEU A 112 14.55 -19.93 -2.77
CA LEU A 112 14.08 -18.71 -3.43
C LEU A 112 12.55 -18.58 -3.34
N VAL A 113 11.81 -19.66 -3.56
CA VAL A 113 10.34 -19.70 -3.44
C VAL A 113 9.92 -19.42 -1.98
N LEU A 114 10.61 -20.01 -0.99
CA LEU A 114 10.34 -19.75 0.42
C LEU A 114 10.58 -18.28 0.80
N ILE A 115 11.70 -17.71 0.37
CA ILE A 115 12.03 -16.28 0.62
C ILE A 115 10.99 -15.37 -0.04
N GLY A 116 10.62 -15.65 -1.30
CA GLY A 116 9.60 -14.90 -2.02
C GLY A 116 8.23 -14.96 -1.33
N GLY A 117 7.79 -16.15 -0.95
CA GLY A 117 6.55 -16.34 -0.19
C GLY A 117 6.56 -15.61 1.15
N MET A 118 7.70 -15.65 1.87
CA MET A 118 7.89 -14.91 3.11
C MET A 118 7.79 -13.40 2.91
N ALA A 119 8.40 -12.86 1.86
CA ALA A 119 8.35 -11.43 1.55
C ALA A 119 6.90 -10.97 1.27
N VAL A 120 6.16 -11.73 0.46
CA VAL A 120 4.75 -11.45 0.16
C VAL A 120 3.90 -11.50 1.44
N LEU A 121 4.03 -12.56 2.23
CA LEU A 121 3.26 -12.72 3.46
C LEU A 121 3.56 -11.61 4.47
N THR A 122 4.83 -11.26 4.65
CA THR A 122 5.23 -10.17 5.56
C THR A 122 4.66 -8.83 5.09
N ARG A 123 4.64 -8.57 3.78
CA ARG A 123 4.05 -7.37 3.21
C ARG A 123 2.53 -7.31 3.47
N THR A 124 1.83 -8.42 3.26
CA THR A 124 0.37 -8.53 3.49
C THR A 124 0.04 -8.29 4.97
N ILE A 125 0.75 -8.96 5.90
CA ILE A 125 0.51 -8.80 7.34
C ILE A 125 0.77 -7.35 7.79
N ARG A 126 1.82 -6.71 7.29
CA ARG A 126 2.10 -5.30 7.60
C ARG A 126 1.01 -4.37 7.08
N HIS A 127 0.55 -4.62 5.87
CA HIS A 127 -0.56 -3.85 5.26
C HIS A 127 -1.84 -3.97 6.10
N ASP A 128 -2.25 -5.19 6.46
CA ASP A 128 -3.42 -5.44 7.29
C ASP A 128 -3.30 -4.81 8.69
N ALA A 129 -2.12 -4.89 9.31
CA ALA A 129 -1.87 -4.27 10.60
C ALA A 129 -1.98 -2.73 10.54
N GLN A 130 -1.47 -2.11 9.47
CA GLN A 130 -1.60 -0.67 9.24
C GLN A 130 -3.07 -0.27 9.01
N LEU A 131 -3.82 -1.04 8.21
CA LEU A 131 -5.22 -0.79 7.96
C LEU A 131 -6.04 -0.86 9.25
N ARG A 132 -5.85 -1.91 10.07
CA ARG A 132 -6.50 -2.06 11.38
C ARG A 132 -6.14 -0.89 12.32
N LYS A 133 -4.89 -0.47 12.35
CA LYS A 133 -4.46 0.68 13.15
C LYS A 133 -5.16 1.96 12.69
N ARG A 134 -5.23 2.21 11.37
CA ARG A 134 -5.96 3.35 10.80
C ARG A 134 -7.44 3.32 11.18
N GLN A 135 -8.08 2.16 11.11
CA GLN A 135 -9.48 1.98 11.49
C GLN A 135 -9.73 2.24 12.99
N GLN A 136 -8.84 1.76 13.87
CA GLN A 136 -8.94 2.04 15.31
C GLN A 136 -8.78 3.53 15.61
N ASN A 137 -7.81 4.19 14.98
CA ASN A 137 -7.58 5.62 15.13
C ASN A 137 -8.76 6.43 14.60
N PHE A 138 -9.37 6.01 13.49
CA PHE A 138 -10.58 6.62 12.96
C PHE A 138 -11.74 6.54 13.96
N LEU A 139 -12.02 5.36 14.53
CA LEU A 139 -13.09 5.22 15.52
C LEU A 139 -12.85 6.10 16.76
N ALA A 140 -11.60 6.22 17.21
CA ALA A 140 -11.23 7.12 18.29
C ALA A 140 -11.45 8.59 17.91
N ALA A 141 -11.02 8.99 16.70
CA ALA A 141 -11.20 10.34 16.17
C ALA A 141 -12.67 10.70 16.01
N VAL A 142 -13.48 9.83 15.39
CA VAL A 142 -14.93 10.03 15.24
C VAL A 142 -15.59 10.18 16.62
N SER A 143 -15.25 9.32 17.56
CA SER A 143 -15.79 9.41 18.93
C SER A 143 -15.45 10.74 19.60
N HIS A 144 -14.23 11.24 19.42
CA HIS A 144 -13.80 12.52 19.97
C HIS A 144 -14.49 13.69 19.25
N GLU A 145 -14.54 13.67 17.93
CA GLU A 145 -15.16 14.70 17.09
C GLU A 145 -16.68 14.79 17.28
N LEU A 146 -17.35 13.68 17.67
CA LEU A 146 -18.76 13.67 18.05
C LEU A 146 -18.99 14.19 19.48
N LYS A 147 -18.13 13.82 20.44
CA LYS A 147 -18.28 14.21 21.84
C LYS A 147 -18.12 15.71 22.07
N SER A 148 -17.20 16.36 21.36
CA SER A 148 -16.90 17.79 21.55
C SER A 148 -18.11 18.69 21.23
N PRO A 149 -18.74 18.66 20.03
CA PRO A 149 -19.91 19.46 19.73
C PRO A 149 -21.14 19.06 20.59
N LEU A 150 -21.29 17.78 20.88
CA LEU A 150 -22.39 17.32 21.75
C LEU A 150 -22.27 17.90 23.18
N ALA A 151 -21.05 17.94 23.73
CA ALA A 151 -20.78 18.57 25.02
C ALA A 151 -21.02 20.09 24.99
N SER A 152 -20.63 20.77 23.88
CA SER A 152 -20.89 22.19 23.66
C SER A 152 -22.39 22.49 23.59
N ILE A 153 -23.14 21.72 22.81
CA ILE A 153 -24.61 21.85 22.71
C ILE A 153 -25.24 21.66 24.10
N ARG A 154 -24.84 20.62 24.83
CA ARG A 154 -25.36 20.35 26.18
C ARG A 154 -25.05 21.50 27.14
N LEU A 155 -23.81 21.99 27.15
CA LEU A 155 -23.42 23.10 28.02
C LEU A 155 -24.19 24.38 27.69
N ALA A 156 -24.37 24.68 26.38
CA ALA A 156 -25.15 25.84 25.96
C ALA A 156 -26.62 25.71 26.38
N ALA A 157 -27.24 24.52 26.23
CA ALA A 157 -28.59 24.24 26.68
C ALA A 157 -28.72 24.37 28.25
N GLU A 158 -27.80 23.77 29.02
CA GLU A 158 -27.78 23.88 30.47
C GLU A 158 -27.62 25.35 30.92
N THR A 159 -26.83 26.15 30.19
CA THR A 159 -26.63 27.57 30.48
C THR A 159 -27.91 28.37 30.24
N LEU A 160 -28.60 28.12 29.13
CA LEU A 160 -29.89 28.74 28.81
C LEU A 160 -30.97 28.42 29.86
N ILE A 161 -31.01 27.19 30.35
CA ILE A 161 -31.96 26.77 31.40
C ILE A 161 -31.68 27.48 32.73
N ARG A 162 -30.38 27.65 33.10
CA ARG A 162 -30.00 28.22 34.40
C ARG A 162 -30.01 29.73 34.44
N ARG A 163 -29.74 30.39 33.30
CA ARG A 163 -29.67 31.86 33.21
C ARG A 163 -30.27 32.31 31.86
N PRO A 164 -31.58 32.47 31.79
CA PRO A 164 -32.24 33.02 30.60
C PRO A 164 -31.97 34.54 30.54
N ASP A 165 -30.87 34.90 29.88
CA ASP A 165 -30.54 36.28 29.56
C ASP A 165 -30.68 36.51 28.07
N HIS A 166 -31.41 37.58 27.67
CA HIS A 166 -31.80 37.80 26.28
C HIS A 166 -30.58 37.98 25.36
N ASP A 167 -29.54 38.68 25.81
CA ASP A 167 -28.33 38.94 24.99
C ASP A 167 -27.47 37.71 24.76
N HIS A 168 -27.51 36.73 25.65
CA HIS A 168 -26.74 35.49 25.55
C HIS A 168 -27.51 34.37 24.80
N THR A 169 -28.84 34.45 24.80
CA THR A 169 -29.71 33.39 24.24
C THR A 169 -29.46 33.17 22.75
N GLU A 170 -29.44 34.26 21.96
CA GLU A 170 -29.24 34.14 20.51
C GLU A 170 -27.85 33.58 20.18
N ARG A 171 -26.81 34.04 20.86
CA ARG A 171 -25.44 33.57 20.64
C ARG A 171 -25.28 32.09 21.01
N LEU A 172 -25.86 31.61 22.10
CA LEU A 172 -25.83 30.21 22.53
C LEU A 172 -26.65 29.33 21.56
N ALA A 173 -27.84 29.81 21.16
CA ALA A 173 -28.66 29.10 20.18
C ALA A 173 -27.96 28.97 18.83
N ARG A 174 -27.33 30.04 18.34
CA ARG A 174 -26.54 30.01 17.09
C ARG A 174 -25.40 29.00 17.19
N ARG A 175 -24.65 28.97 18.30
CA ARG A 175 -23.58 28.00 18.54
C ARG A 175 -24.10 26.55 18.56
N MET A 176 -25.27 26.32 19.17
CA MET A 176 -25.90 25.00 19.17
C MET A 176 -26.27 24.54 17.76
N LEU A 177 -26.78 25.46 16.91
CA LEU A 177 -27.10 25.18 15.51
C LEU A 177 -25.82 24.83 14.71
N GLU A 178 -24.75 25.62 14.84
CA GLU A 178 -23.45 25.38 14.20
C GLU A 178 -22.85 24.00 14.58
N ASP A 179 -22.87 23.67 15.87
CA ASP A 179 -22.42 22.38 16.38
C ASP A 179 -23.31 21.21 15.89
N GLY A 180 -24.62 21.44 15.81
CA GLY A 180 -25.59 20.49 15.25
C GLY A 180 -25.36 20.20 13.77
N GLU A 181 -25.15 21.24 12.97
CA GLU A 181 -24.84 21.11 11.55
C GLU A 181 -23.49 20.41 11.32
N ARG A 182 -22.50 20.65 12.18
CA ARG A 182 -21.22 19.95 12.14
C ARG A 182 -21.39 18.45 12.38
N LEU A 183 -22.22 18.07 13.38
CA LEU A 183 -22.56 16.66 13.66
C LEU A 183 -23.27 16.01 12.47
N LEU A 184 -24.26 16.71 11.87
CA LEU A 184 -25.02 16.20 10.72
C LEU A 184 -24.06 15.92 9.55
N ARG A 185 -23.21 16.88 9.19
CA ARG A 185 -22.20 16.69 8.13
C ARG A 185 -21.29 15.50 8.38
N MET A 186 -20.90 15.24 9.64
CA MET A 186 -20.08 14.09 9.98
C MET A 186 -20.82 12.77 9.75
N VAL A 187 -22.09 12.70 10.13
CA VAL A 187 -22.95 11.51 9.92
C VAL A 187 -23.17 11.29 8.40
N GLU A 188 -23.46 12.34 7.65
CA GLU A 188 -23.61 12.27 6.18
C GLU A 188 -22.33 11.72 5.52
N ASN A 189 -21.15 12.25 5.86
CA ASN A 189 -19.88 11.76 5.31
C ASN A 189 -19.62 10.27 5.66
N LEU A 190 -20.08 9.80 6.83
CA LEU A 190 -19.99 8.39 7.21
C LEU A 190 -20.93 7.52 6.36
N LEU A 191 -22.16 7.95 6.17
CA LEU A 191 -23.17 7.25 5.36
C LEU A 191 -22.76 7.20 3.88
N ASP A 192 -22.28 8.32 3.34
CA ASP A 192 -21.81 8.41 1.95
C ASP A 192 -20.60 7.53 1.72
N THR A 193 -19.67 7.49 2.68
CA THR A 193 -18.53 6.56 2.64
C THR A 193 -18.99 5.10 2.64
N SER A 194 -20.00 4.74 3.45
CA SER A 194 -20.57 3.38 3.47
C SER A 194 -21.23 3.02 2.14
N ARG A 195 -22.03 3.93 1.57
CA ARG A 195 -22.69 3.73 0.27
C ARG A 195 -21.69 3.58 -0.87
N LEU A 196 -20.61 4.38 -0.83
CA LEU A 196 -19.52 4.29 -1.80
C LEU A 196 -18.85 2.90 -1.76
N GLU A 197 -18.52 2.40 -0.57
CA GLU A 197 -17.90 1.08 -0.39
C GLU A 197 -18.78 -0.09 -0.80
N GLU A 198 -20.08 0.05 -0.59
CA GLU A 198 -21.06 -0.97 -0.97
C GLU A 198 -21.40 -0.93 -2.47
N GLY A 199 -20.82 0.03 -3.23
CA GLY A 199 -21.15 0.23 -4.63
C GLY A 199 -22.61 0.66 -4.88
N ARG A 200 -23.26 1.22 -3.85
CA ARG A 200 -24.67 1.64 -3.90
C ARG A 200 -24.87 3.12 -4.20
N MET A 201 -23.80 3.83 -4.53
CA MET A 201 -23.88 5.24 -4.87
C MET A 201 -24.27 5.39 -6.33
N GLU A 202 -25.50 5.77 -6.58
CA GLU A 202 -26.02 6.09 -7.91
C GLU A 202 -25.95 7.60 -8.11
N LEU A 203 -25.14 8.05 -9.07
CA LEU A 203 -25.02 9.45 -9.44
C LEU A 203 -25.80 9.70 -10.74
N ARG A 204 -26.49 10.82 -10.80
CA ARG A 204 -27.24 11.26 -11.99
C ARG A 204 -26.53 12.46 -12.61
N GLY A 205 -25.71 12.17 -13.63
CA GLY A 205 -25.03 13.22 -14.38
C GLY A 205 -26.00 14.13 -15.11
N GLU A 206 -25.84 15.43 -14.94
CA GLU A 206 -26.50 16.47 -15.73
C GLU A 206 -25.49 17.54 -16.11
N SER A 207 -25.81 18.31 -17.18
CA SER A 207 -24.94 19.39 -17.63
C SER A 207 -25.06 20.60 -16.69
N LEU A 208 -23.98 20.84 -15.90
CA LEU A 208 -23.92 21.90 -14.91
C LEU A 208 -23.00 23.04 -15.36
N THR A 209 -23.37 24.28 -15.05
CA THR A 209 -22.46 25.42 -15.14
C THR A 209 -21.55 25.43 -13.91
N LEU A 210 -20.24 25.28 -14.13
CA LEU A 210 -19.28 25.14 -13.07
C LEU A 210 -19.18 26.37 -12.16
N SER A 211 -19.18 27.58 -12.73
CA SER A 211 -19.14 28.84 -11.98
C SER A 211 -20.28 28.94 -10.96
N SER A 212 -21.49 28.50 -11.33
CA SER A 212 -22.65 28.50 -10.44
C SER A 212 -22.48 27.53 -9.27
N ALA A 213 -21.98 26.32 -9.54
CA ALA A 213 -21.73 25.33 -8.50
C ALA A 213 -20.64 25.81 -7.52
N VAL A 214 -19.54 26.37 -8.04
CA VAL A 214 -18.43 26.91 -7.22
C VAL A 214 -18.93 28.12 -6.40
N THR A 215 -19.65 29.03 -7.00
CA THR A 215 -20.19 30.22 -6.29
C THR A 215 -21.11 29.81 -5.14
N ALA A 216 -22.03 28.87 -5.36
CA ALA A 216 -22.90 28.33 -4.32
C ALA A 216 -22.12 27.64 -3.19
N GLY A 217 -21.07 26.85 -3.52
CA GLY A 217 -20.18 26.22 -2.57
C GLY A 217 -19.41 27.23 -1.73
N VAL A 218 -18.78 28.22 -2.38
CA VAL A 218 -17.98 29.26 -1.72
C VAL A 218 -18.83 30.12 -0.80
N ALA A 219 -20.05 30.50 -1.21
CA ALA A 219 -20.94 31.34 -0.40
C ALA A 219 -21.17 30.78 1.02
N ARG A 220 -21.19 29.46 1.17
CA ARG A 220 -21.35 28.79 2.47
C ARG A 220 -20.08 28.83 3.34
N TYR A 221 -18.90 28.97 2.71
CA TYR A 221 -17.60 28.96 3.40
C TYR A 221 -17.01 30.34 3.60
N GLN A 222 -17.52 31.36 2.95
CA GLN A 222 -16.95 32.71 2.95
C GLN A 222 -16.92 33.32 4.35
N GLU A 223 -18.01 33.21 5.11
CA GLU A 223 -18.08 33.75 6.47
C GLU A 223 -17.24 32.92 7.47
N PRO A 224 -17.34 31.58 7.48
CA PRO A 224 -16.46 30.75 8.30
C PRO A 224 -14.97 30.95 7.99
N ALA A 225 -14.57 31.08 6.74
CA ALA A 225 -13.19 31.33 6.35
C ALA A 225 -12.72 32.70 6.87
N ARG A 226 -13.48 33.77 6.66
CA ARG A 226 -13.17 35.12 7.14
C ARG A 226 -13.04 35.20 8.66
N SER A 227 -13.89 34.48 9.40
CA SER A 227 -13.79 34.43 10.87
C SER A 227 -12.47 33.87 11.36
N HIS A 228 -11.79 33.09 10.54
CA HIS A 228 -10.44 32.53 10.78
C HIS A 228 -9.33 33.32 10.06
N GLY A 229 -9.64 34.44 9.42
CA GLY A 229 -8.68 35.27 8.69
C GLY A 229 -8.21 34.67 7.37
N VAL A 230 -9.06 33.84 6.73
CA VAL A 230 -8.78 33.20 5.43
C VAL A 230 -9.67 33.82 4.36
N ASP A 231 -9.07 34.27 3.26
CA ASP A 231 -9.76 34.80 2.09
C ASP A 231 -9.86 33.75 0.98
N ILE A 232 -11.04 33.67 0.35
CA ILE A 232 -11.29 32.73 -0.76
C ILE A 232 -11.39 33.54 -2.06
N HIS A 233 -10.51 33.22 -3.02
CA HIS A 233 -10.44 33.84 -4.33
C HIS A 233 -10.96 32.86 -5.39
N VAL A 234 -11.87 33.32 -6.27
CA VAL A 234 -12.52 32.51 -7.31
C VAL A 234 -12.20 33.06 -8.69
N ASP A 235 -11.64 32.25 -9.57
CA ASP A 235 -11.39 32.54 -10.99
C ASP A 235 -11.89 31.35 -11.83
N VAL A 236 -13.21 31.31 -12.04
CA VAL A 236 -13.88 30.23 -12.79
C VAL A 236 -14.72 30.86 -13.91
N PRO A 237 -14.35 30.61 -15.18
CA PRO A 237 -15.11 31.11 -16.33
C PRO A 237 -16.55 30.60 -16.38
N ASP A 238 -17.49 31.48 -16.76
CA ASP A 238 -18.91 31.15 -16.80
C ASP A 238 -19.31 30.18 -17.91
N GLU A 239 -18.45 30.02 -18.92
CA GLU A 239 -18.71 29.17 -20.09
C GLU A 239 -18.42 27.68 -19.75
N LEU A 240 -17.71 27.40 -18.67
CA LEU A 240 -17.33 26.04 -18.34
C LEU A 240 -18.51 25.21 -17.87
N ARG A 241 -18.73 24.10 -18.57
CA ARG A 241 -19.78 23.13 -18.26
C ARG A 241 -19.16 21.74 -18.06
N ILE A 242 -19.65 21.05 -17.05
CA ILE A 242 -19.28 19.67 -16.73
C ILE A 242 -20.52 18.80 -16.73
N GLU A 243 -20.35 17.52 -16.95
CA GLU A 243 -21.39 16.51 -16.73
C GLU A 243 -21.15 15.86 -15.38
N ALA A 244 -21.96 16.21 -14.38
CA ALA A 244 -21.81 15.73 -13.02
C ALA A 244 -23.16 15.71 -12.29
N ASP A 245 -23.25 14.91 -11.24
CA ASP A 245 -24.37 14.95 -10.30
C ASP A 245 -24.24 16.20 -9.40
N PRO A 246 -25.29 17.05 -9.28
CA PRO A 246 -25.25 18.28 -8.48
C PRO A 246 -24.86 18.04 -7.02
N VAL A 247 -25.33 16.95 -6.42
CA VAL A 247 -25.03 16.60 -5.03
C VAL A 247 -23.58 16.13 -4.89
N ALA A 248 -23.09 15.41 -5.89
CA ALA A 248 -21.69 14.96 -5.90
C ALA A 248 -20.72 16.13 -6.01
N ILE A 249 -20.95 17.07 -6.97
CA ILE A 249 -20.07 18.24 -7.12
C ILE A 249 -20.12 19.14 -5.88
N GLU A 250 -21.29 19.35 -5.28
CA GLU A 250 -21.43 20.10 -4.03
C GLU A 250 -20.64 19.44 -2.90
N THR A 251 -20.72 18.11 -2.77
CA THR A 251 -20.00 17.34 -1.75
C THR A 251 -18.48 17.39 -1.98
N VAL A 252 -18.03 17.31 -3.23
CA VAL A 252 -16.62 17.45 -3.59
C VAL A 252 -16.10 18.84 -3.22
N LEU A 253 -16.75 19.91 -3.70
CA LEU A 253 -16.34 21.29 -3.43
C LEU A 253 -16.34 21.58 -1.93
N ARG A 254 -17.35 21.13 -1.21
CA ARG A 254 -17.45 21.27 0.25
C ARG A 254 -16.25 20.64 0.96
N ASN A 255 -15.88 19.41 0.61
CA ASN A 255 -14.76 18.72 1.25
C ASN A 255 -13.41 19.35 0.90
N LEU A 256 -13.24 19.83 -0.34
CA LEU A 256 -12.02 20.52 -0.76
C LEU A 256 -11.85 21.86 -0.04
N LEU A 257 -12.92 22.68 0.04
CA LEU A 257 -12.92 23.96 0.73
C LEU A 257 -12.68 23.80 2.23
N ASP A 258 -13.35 22.83 2.88
CA ASP A 258 -13.17 22.54 4.30
C ASP A 258 -11.71 22.14 4.60
N ASN A 259 -11.09 21.32 3.75
CA ASN A 259 -9.70 20.93 3.89
C ASN A 259 -8.75 22.13 3.67
N ALA A 260 -8.96 22.93 2.64
CA ALA A 260 -8.13 24.09 2.34
C ALA A 260 -8.16 25.13 3.48
N VAL A 261 -9.35 25.47 3.97
CA VAL A 261 -9.50 26.41 5.12
C VAL A 261 -8.83 25.84 6.38
N LYS A 262 -9.02 24.56 6.68
CA LYS A 262 -8.35 23.91 7.82
C LYS A 262 -6.82 23.88 7.67
N ALA A 263 -6.32 23.67 6.46
CA ALA A 263 -4.88 23.70 6.17
C ALA A 263 -4.31 25.12 6.39
N CYS A 264 -5.02 26.16 5.94
CA CYS A 264 -4.65 27.55 6.22
C CYS A 264 -4.61 27.85 7.73
N VAL A 265 -5.66 27.50 8.46
CA VAL A 265 -5.72 27.72 9.91
C VAL A 265 -4.56 27.00 10.64
N ALA A 266 -4.24 25.77 10.25
CA ALA A 266 -3.17 25.00 10.86
C ALA A 266 -1.77 25.49 10.47
N GLY A 267 -1.58 25.94 9.23
CA GLY A 267 -0.32 26.41 8.66
C GLY A 267 -0.10 27.92 8.77
N GLN A 268 -1.04 28.66 9.36
CA GLN A 268 -1.05 30.14 9.36
C GLN A 268 -1.14 30.76 7.96
N GLY A 269 -1.68 30.01 6.99
CA GLY A 269 -2.03 30.50 5.67
C GLY A 269 -3.24 31.43 5.72
N ARG A 270 -3.44 32.21 4.68
CA ARG A 270 -4.51 33.22 4.63
C ARG A 270 -5.35 33.17 3.34
N ASN A 271 -4.96 32.38 2.38
CA ASN A 271 -5.58 32.41 1.07
C ASN A 271 -5.93 31.02 0.57
N VAL A 272 -7.11 30.91 0.00
CA VAL A 272 -7.56 29.76 -0.80
C VAL A 272 -7.93 30.27 -2.18
N TRP A 273 -7.39 29.66 -3.24
CA TRP A 273 -7.69 29.99 -4.63
C TRP A 273 -8.43 28.83 -5.28
N ILE A 274 -9.49 29.15 -6.01
CA ILE A 274 -10.23 28.22 -6.84
C ILE A 274 -10.17 28.72 -8.26
N ASP A 275 -9.50 28.00 -9.14
CA ASP A 275 -9.45 28.28 -10.57
C ASP A 275 -9.93 27.08 -11.37
N ALA A 276 -10.48 27.35 -12.57
CA ALA A 276 -10.87 26.30 -13.48
C ALA A 276 -10.51 26.64 -14.91
N ARG A 277 -10.13 25.61 -15.68
CA ARG A 277 -9.79 25.71 -17.10
C ARG A 277 -10.27 24.49 -17.86
N ALA A 278 -10.65 24.68 -19.11
CA ALA A 278 -10.90 23.58 -20.04
C ALA A 278 -9.67 23.37 -20.93
N ASP A 279 -9.25 22.11 -21.06
CA ASP A 279 -8.16 21.70 -21.92
C ASP A 279 -8.44 20.28 -22.45
N ASP A 280 -8.31 20.06 -23.77
CA ASP A 280 -8.47 18.76 -24.44
C ASP A 280 -9.72 17.95 -24.03
N GLY A 281 -10.88 18.60 -23.94
CA GLY A 281 -12.14 17.92 -23.59
C GLY A 281 -12.29 17.58 -22.09
N VAL A 282 -11.41 18.10 -21.25
CA VAL A 282 -11.42 17.96 -19.79
C VAL A 282 -11.53 19.33 -19.14
N VAL A 283 -12.36 19.46 -18.11
CA VAL A 283 -12.43 20.64 -17.26
C VAL A 283 -11.65 20.35 -15.98
N ARG A 284 -10.59 21.11 -15.76
CA ARG A 284 -9.74 21.01 -14.58
C ARG A 284 -10.12 22.08 -13.58
N ILE A 285 -10.40 21.66 -12.35
CA ILE A 285 -10.67 22.54 -11.21
C ILE A 285 -9.52 22.38 -10.23
N ASN A 286 -8.89 23.48 -9.84
CA ASN A 286 -7.85 23.51 -8.82
C ASN A 286 -8.38 24.21 -7.59
N VAL A 287 -8.18 23.62 -6.42
CA VAL A 287 -8.34 24.26 -5.12
C VAL A 287 -6.97 24.30 -4.48
N ARG A 288 -6.39 25.48 -4.38
CA ARG A 288 -5.06 25.73 -3.84
C ARG A 288 -5.14 26.50 -2.53
N ASP A 289 -4.34 26.15 -1.56
CA ASP A 289 -4.16 26.86 -0.29
C ASP A 289 -2.68 27.22 -0.06
N ASP A 290 -2.42 28.21 0.78
CA ASP A 290 -1.10 28.58 1.30
C ASP A 290 -0.90 28.08 2.74
N GLY A 291 -1.56 26.97 3.10
CA GLY A 291 -1.62 26.44 4.44
C GLY A 291 -0.47 25.50 4.80
N SER A 292 -0.78 24.50 5.61
CA SER A 292 0.21 23.58 6.22
C SER A 292 0.94 22.69 5.21
N GLY A 293 0.43 22.49 3.98
CA GLY A 293 1.00 21.58 2.99
C GLY A 293 1.20 20.16 3.51
N PHE A 294 1.91 19.34 2.73
CA PHE A 294 2.25 17.95 3.07
C PHE A 294 3.52 17.50 2.35
N ALA A 295 4.14 16.39 2.81
CA ALA A 295 5.30 15.83 2.13
C ALA A 295 4.89 15.25 0.75
N PRO A 296 5.65 15.45 -0.34
CA PRO A 296 5.29 14.95 -1.68
C PRO A 296 4.95 13.47 -1.73
N ASP A 297 5.59 12.64 -0.91
CA ASP A 297 5.33 11.20 -0.80
C ASP A 297 3.91 10.87 -0.24
N ASP A 298 3.27 11.83 0.44
CA ASP A 298 1.93 11.67 0.98
C ASP A 298 0.83 11.95 -0.06
N ALA A 299 1.15 12.50 -1.23
CA ALA A 299 0.18 12.96 -2.24
C ALA A 299 -0.86 11.90 -2.65
N ALA A 300 -0.45 10.63 -2.77
CA ALA A 300 -1.38 9.53 -3.05
C ALA A 300 -2.10 9.05 -1.79
N MET A 301 -1.44 9.18 -0.62
CA MET A 301 -1.93 8.64 0.63
C MET A 301 -3.04 9.47 1.27
N ILE A 302 -3.09 10.80 1.00
CA ILE A 302 -4.11 11.70 1.57
C ILE A 302 -5.53 11.35 1.11
N PHE A 303 -5.69 10.61 -0.01
CA PHE A 303 -6.97 10.10 -0.50
C PHE A 303 -7.33 8.73 0.07
N GLU A 304 -6.45 8.11 0.84
CA GLU A 304 -6.73 6.82 1.47
C GLU A 304 -7.67 6.97 2.67
N LYS A 305 -8.59 6.02 2.81
CA LYS A 305 -9.55 5.99 3.91
C LYS A 305 -8.85 6.06 5.26
N PHE A 306 -9.35 6.95 6.13
CA PHE A 306 -8.82 7.18 7.49
C PHE A 306 -7.39 7.75 7.54
N TYR A 307 -6.84 8.14 6.39
CA TYR A 307 -5.53 8.74 6.38
C TYR A 307 -5.57 10.19 6.90
N ARG A 308 -4.60 10.54 7.71
CA ARG A 308 -4.43 11.89 8.26
C ARG A 308 -2.94 12.20 8.33
N LEU A 309 -2.57 13.40 7.93
CA LEU A 309 -1.19 13.89 8.00
C LEU A 309 -0.72 14.06 9.45
N GLY A 310 0.58 13.78 9.70
CA GLY A 310 1.25 14.00 10.98
C GLY A 310 1.09 12.89 12.01
N ASP A 311 1.87 13.01 13.11
CA ASP A 311 1.94 12.03 14.20
C ASP A 311 0.71 12.13 15.11
N GLU A 312 0.19 11.00 15.58
CA GLU A 312 -1.04 10.90 16.39
C GLU A 312 -1.05 11.81 17.65
N MET A 313 0.12 12.04 18.24
CA MET A 313 0.26 12.82 19.48
C MET A 313 0.41 14.32 19.25
N ARG A 314 0.61 14.80 18.02
CA ARG A 314 0.83 16.21 17.67
C ARG A 314 -0.21 16.79 16.72
N ARG A 315 -1.34 16.11 16.50
CA ARG A 315 -2.37 16.53 15.53
C ARG A 315 -3.08 17.80 16.00
N SER A 316 -2.80 18.90 15.33
CA SER A 316 -3.46 20.20 15.55
C SER A 316 -4.77 20.36 14.75
N THR A 317 -5.00 19.52 13.73
CA THR A 317 -6.16 19.62 12.83
C THR A 317 -7.24 18.61 13.18
N SER A 318 -8.49 19.10 13.31
CA SER A 318 -9.67 18.26 13.50
C SER A 318 -10.10 17.61 12.18
N GLY A 319 -10.56 16.34 12.21
CA GLY A 319 -11.08 15.66 11.03
C GLY A 319 -11.07 14.14 11.11
N THR A 320 -11.94 13.51 10.36
CA THR A 320 -12.14 12.05 10.34
C THR A 320 -11.24 11.30 9.37
N GLY A 321 -10.61 12.00 8.41
CA GLY A 321 -9.86 11.38 7.29
C GLY A 321 -10.77 10.71 6.26
N LEU A 322 -12.02 11.14 6.15
CA LEU A 322 -12.98 10.64 5.16
C LEU A 322 -13.22 11.61 3.99
N GLY A 323 -12.97 12.91 4.20
CA GLY A 323 -13.34 13.94 3.22
C GLY A 323 -12.67 13.74 1.85
N LEU A 324 -11.34 13.61 1.80
CA LEU A 324 -10.62 13.40 0.54
C LEU A 324 -10.85 11.99 -0.05
N TYR A 325 -11.04 10.97 0.78
CA TYR A 325 -11.46 9.65 0.33
C TYR A 325 -12.81 9.71 -0.41
N LEU A 326 -13.78 10.45 0.15
CA LEU A 326 -15.09 10.65 -0.48
C LEU A 326 -14.97 11.47 -1.79
N VAL A 327 -14.11 12.50 -1.81
CA VAL A 327 -13.80 13.27 -3.03
C VAL A 327 -13.30 12.34 -4.14
N ARG A 328 -12.33 11.48 -3.84
CA ARG A 328 -11.79 10.53 -4.81
C ARG A 328 -12.85 9.55 -5.30
N GLY A 329 -13.64 8.97 -4.40
CA GLY A 329 -14.67 8.01 -4.78
C GLY A 329 -15.78 8.63 -5.64
N LEU A 330 -16.26 9.83 -5.29
CA LEU A 330 -17.23 10.57 -6.08
C LEU A 330 -16.69 10.96 -7.47
N ALA A 331 -15.44 11.41 -7.53
CA ALA A 331 -14.76 11.71 -8.79
C ALA A 331 -14.68 10.46 -9.68
N GLU A 332 -14.20 9.32 -9.15
CA GLU A 332 -14.08 8.06 -9.90
C GLU A 332 -15.42 7.57 -10.46
N ILE A 333 -16.52 7.62 -9.67
CA ILE A 333 -17.86 7.22 -10.12
C ILE A 333 -18.38 8.19 -11.19
N SER A 334 -18.03 9.48 -11.12
CA SER A 334 -18.39 10.51 -12.11
C SER A 334 -17.50 10.49 -13.36
N GLY A 335 -16.58 9.51 -13.50
CA GLY A 335 -15.62 9.48 -14.61
C GLY A 335 -14.53 10.56 -14.53
N ALA A 336 -14.42 11.25 -13.39
CA ALA A 336 -13.42 12.27 -13.13
C ALA A 336 -12.15 11.66 -12.47
N ARG A 337 -11.08 12.46 -12.45
CA ARG A 337 -9.82 12.10 -11.76
C ARG A 337 -9.50 13.15 -10.71
N VAL A 338 -8.90 12.72 -9.62
CA VAL A 338 -8.41 13.62 -8.57
C VAL A 338 -6.94 13.39 -8.31
N SER A 339 -6.22 14.48 -8.12
CA SER A 339 -4.80 14.48 -7.74
C SER A 339 -4.51 15.59 -6.74
N ALA A 340 -3.39 15.49 -6.05
CA ALA A 340 -2.93 16.53 -5.14
C ALA A 340 -1.42 16.71 -5.25
N ALA A 341 -0.97 17.94 -5.04
CA ALA A 341 0.43 18.29 -5.03
C ALA A 341 0.72 19.29 -3.90
N SER A 342 1.90 19.16 -3.30
CA SER A 342 2.46 20.11 -2.34
C SER A 342 3.98 20.11 -2.48
N GLU A 343 4.59 21.28 -2.40
CA GLU A 343 6.05 21.41 -2.43
C GLU A 343 6.71 21.02 -1.11
N GLY A 344 5.89 20.83 -0.06
CA GLY A 344 6.36 20.41 1.26
C GLY A 344 5.53 20.99 2.40
N PRO A 345 5.81 20.57 3.65
CA PRO A 345 5.17 21.13 4.82
C PRO A 345 5.40 22.64 4.94
N GLY A 346 4.30 23.40 5.16
CA GLY A 346 4.31 24.87 5.26
C GLY A 346 4.27 25.60 3.91
N LEU A 347 4.22 24.89 2.79
CA LEU A 347 4.24 25.48 1.44
C LEU A 347 2.88 25.41 0.73
N GLY A 348 1.81 25.08 1.48
CA GLY A 348 0.48 24.94 0.94
C GLY A 348 0.28 23.68 0.09
N ALA A 349 -0.89 23.52 -0.46
CA ALA A 349 -1.25 22.39 -1.28
C ALA A 349 -2.17 22.81 -2.44
N THR A 350 -2.23 21.99 -3.48
CA THR A 350 -3.18 22.10 -4.57
C THR A 350 -3.86 20.75 -4.75
N VAL A 351 -5.18 20.73 -4.69
CA VAL A 351 -5.99 19.57 -5.09
C VAL A 351 -6.65 19.87 -6.41
N THR A 352 -6.44 18.99 -7.38
CA THR A 352 -6.94 19.11 -8.75
C THR A 352 -7.98 18.04 -9.00
N VAL A 353 -9.14 18.42 -9.55
CA VAL A 353 -10.15 17.48 -10.04
C VAL A 353 -10.36 17.73 -11.52
N GLU A 354 -10.30 16.68 -12.32
CA GLU A 354 -10.44 16.70 -13.78
C GLU A 354 -11.72 15.99 -14.16
N TRP A 355 -12.72 16.74 -14.64
CA TRP A 355 -14.00 16.24 -15.15
C TRP A 355 -14.01 16.17 -16.66
N PRO A 356 -14.69 15.18 -17.29
CA PRO A 356 -15.03 15.25 -18.69
C PRO A 356 -15.83 16.52 -18.98
N ALA A 357 -15.48 17.25 -20.03
CA ALA A 357 -16.26 18.40 -20.46
C ALA A 357 -17.65 17.95 -20.95
N ALA A 358 -18.70 18.71 -20.67
CA ALA A 358 -20.03 18.39 -21.17
C ALA A 358 -20.05 18.40 -22.71
N GLY A 359 -20.49 17.30 -23.32
CA GLY A 359 -20.49 17.10 -24.77
C GLY A 359 -19.27 16.35 -25.33
N SER A 360 -18.30 15.98 -24.53
CA SER A 360 -17.19 15.08 -24.89
C SER A 360 -17.58 13.62 -24.57
N ALA A 361 -18.61 13.12 -25.27
CA ALA A 361 -18.93 11.69 -25.19
C ALA A 361 -17.78 10.86 -25.81
N ALA A 362 -17.24 9.90 -25.06
CA ALA A 362 -16.27 8.92 -25.53
C ALA A 362 -16.88 7.94 -26.54
#